data_964c44678b99c60c4d8a8e753b080353
#
_entry.id   964c44678b99c60c4d8a8e753b080353
#
_cell.length_a   1.000
_cell.length_b   1.000
_cell.length_c   1.000
_cell.angle_alpha   90.00
_cell.angle_beta   90.00
_cell.angle_gamma   90.00
#
_symmetry.space_group_name_H-M   'P 1'
#
loop_
_entity.id
_entity.type
_entity.pdbx_description
1 polymer ?
#
loop_
_entity_poly.entity_id
_entity_poly.type
_entity_poly.pdbx_seq_one_letter_code
_entity_poly.pdbx_strand_id
1 'polypeptide(L)'
;EGKDEEGHPVYQNKETFKNTLDNLGKYKITEKKAPKGCILTGQEWTFELSENSKEDGSNIIFENTVTGKRQTGALIYRNPLQKAKLTITKKDDENQSVEGAVFTVKAAEDIYAPWDLQEDKKPLKEAEPLISKGSVADRIVTGKDGKGASTEGSELYIGKYVVEETTGALDHIKGDGIYEVELTYGIEQNNPFVIYMLDASNVLMRPAFSVAKIADKTTNEEGKAVLFDEKTGRYIEKKQAGIYKAGEMVDYTIRVTNTGNVPLYQIRLTDDMDRKGEFSEQTLSKYADMETAAFVVPNSGILKTREGDKV
;
A
#
# COMPACT_ATOMS: atom_id res chain seq x y z
N GLU A 1 -15.55 11.54 37.90
CA GLU A 1 -15.41 11.32 36.46
C GLU A 1 -16.81 11.29 35.86
N GLY A 2 -17.14 12.20 34.96
CA GLY A 2 -18.40 12.26 34.24
C GLY A 2 -18.13 12.41 32.76
N LYS A 3 -19.13 12.18 31.92
CA LYS A 3 -19.10 12.51 30.50
C LYS A 3 -19.94 13.76 30.26
N ASP A 4 -19.54 14.63 29.32
CA ASP A 4 -20.38 15.75 28.87
C ASP A 4 -21.58 15.22 28.02
N GLU A 5 -22.45 16.14 27.58
CA GLU A 5 -23.62 15.81 26.75
C GLU A 5 -23.27 15.17 25.41
N GLU A 6 -21.99 15.27 24.96
CA GLU A 6 -21.46 14.70 23.74
C GLU A 6 -20.65 13.40 24.00
N GLY A 7 -20.64 12.91 25.27
CA GLY A 7 -19.99 11.67 25.67
C GLY A 7 -18.51 11.75 25.96
N HIS A 8 -17.90 12.95 25.94
CA HIS A 8 -16.47 13.12 26.24
C HIS A 8 -16.23 13.11 27.76
N PRO A 9 -15.11 12.54 28.24
CA PRO A 9 -14.80 12.51 29.67
C PRO A 9 -14.57 13.93 30.20
N VAL A 10 -15.28 14.26 31.26
CA VAL A 10 -15.07 15.48 32.02
C VAL A 10 -14.27 15.15 33.28
N TYR A 11 -13.02 15.54 33.30
CA TYR A 11 -12.18 15.43 34.51
C TYR A 11 -12.49 16.62 35.42
N GLN A 12 -13.24 16.34 36.47
CA GLN A 12 -13.44 17.35 37.55
C GLN A 12 -12.29 17.23 38.55
N ASN A 13 -11.36 18.16 38.49
CA ASN A 13 -10.44 18.37 39.60
C ASN A 13 -11.18 19.14 40.68
N LYS A 14 -11.57 18.47 41.77
CA LYS A 14 -12.29 19.05 42.89
C LYS A 14 -11.35 19.84 43.83
N GLU A 15 -10.59 20.76 43.32
CA GLU A 15 -10.05 21.81 44.18
C GLU A 15 -11.10 22.92 44.28
N THR A 16 -11.86 22.91 45.36
CA THR A 16 -12.84 23.94 45.64
C THR A 16 -12.11 25.14 46.17
N PHE A 17 -11.89 26.14 45.35
CA PHE A 17 -11.44 27.44 45.79
C PHE A 17 -12.57 28.06 46.63
N LYS A 18 -12.38 28.17 47.94
CA LYS A 18 -13.28 28.94 48.78
C LYS A 18 -13.07 30.40 48.44
N ASN A 19 -14.18 31.08 48.09
CA ASN A 19 -14.16 32.52 47.84
C ASN A 19 -13.99 33.25 49.18
N THR A 20 -12.74 33.55 49.55
CA THR A 20 -12.37 34.39 50.73
C THR A 20 -11.78 35.68 50.22
N LEU A 21 -11.80 36.74 51.05
CA LEU A 21 -11.20 38.03 50.72
C LEU A 21 -9.71 37.90 50.33
N ASP A 22 -9.03 36.93 50.91
CA ASP A 22 -7.61 36.66 50.62
C ASP A 22 -7.38 36.02 49.22
N ASN A 23 -8.44 35.52 48.61
CA ASN A 23 -8.40 34.87 47.31
C ASN A 23 -9.00 35.74 46.18
N LEU A 24 -9.34 37.01 46.47
CA LEU A 24 -9.81 37.91 45.43
C LEU A 24 -8.67 38.31 44.50
N GLY A 25 -8.99 38.44 43.22
CA GLY A 25 -8.01 38.84 42.21
C GLY A 25 -8.15 38.15 40.89
N LYS A 26 -7.18 38.41 40.02
CA LYS A 26 -7.11 37.82 38.66
C LYS A 26 -6.27 36.56 38.66
N TYR A 27 -6.81 35.56 38.05
CA TYR A 27 -6.20 34.24 37.95
C TYR A 27 -5.99 33.84 36.49
N LYS A 28 -4.99 32.97 36.28
CA LYS A 28 -4.65 32.41 35.01
C LYS A 28 -4.61 30.90 35.14
N ILE A 29 -5.30 30.22 34.22
CA ILE A 29 -5.29 28.75 34.09
C ILE A 29 -4.51 28.37 32.84
N THR A 30 -3.56 27.49 33.01
CA THR A 30 -2.77 26.88 31.91
C THR A 30 -2.71 25.39 32.12
N GLU A 31 -3.04 24.65 31.08
CA GLU A 31 -2.82 23.21 31.10
C GLU A 31 -1.32 22.92 30.97
N LYS A 32 -0.77 22.15 31.89
CA LYS A 32 0.65 21.74 31.88
C LYS A 32 0.90 20.40 31.24
N LYS A 33 -0.12 19.53 31.21
CA LYS A 33 -0.06 18.22 30.66
C LYS A 33 -1.45 17.80 30.16
N ALA A 34 -1.54 17.43 28.90
CA ALA A 34 -2.78 16.88 28.36
C ALA A 34 -3.01 15.41 28.80
N PRO A 35 -4.24 14.92 28.78
CA PRO A 35 -4.51 13.49 28.93
C PRO A 35 -3.72 12.65 27.90
N LYS A 36 -3.51 11.38 28.24
CA LYS A 36 -2.79 10.46 27.35
C LYS A 36 -3.48 10.39 25.99
N GLY A 37 -2.71 10.53 24.92
CA GLY A 37 -3.19 10.49 23.55
C GLY A 37 -3.82 11.79 23.05
N CYS A 38 -3.82 12.84 23.88
CA CYS A 38 -4.31 14.15 23.51
C CYS A 38 -3.17 15.15 23.29
N ILE A 39 -3.48 16.20 22.53
CA ILE A 39 -2.57 17.30 22.22
C ILE A 39 -2.66 18.34 23.31
N LEU A 40 -1.52 18.76 23.84
CA LEU A 40 -1.41 19.93 24.70
C LEU A 40 -1.49 21.19 23.84
N THR A 41 -2.64 21.87 23.87
CA THR A 41 -2.90 23.01 22.98
C THR A 41 -2.26 24.30 23.45
N GLY A 42 -1.74 24.35 24.69
CA GLY A 42 -1.13 25.55 25.26
C GLY A 42 -2.09 26.71 25.47
N GLN A 43 -3.39 26.47 25.46
CA GLN A 43 -4.38 27.53 25.71
C GLN A 43 -4.27 28.04 27.11
N GLU A 44 -4.44 29.36 27.23
CA GLU A 44 -4.47 30.07 28.52
C GLU A 44 -5.82 30.75 28.70
N TRP A 45 -6.34 30.64 29.93
CA TRP A 45 -7.61 31.22 30.31
C TRP A 45 -7.40 32.10 31.53
N THR A 46 -8.08 33.23 31.57
CA THR A 46 -8.09 34.14 32.74
C THR A 46 -9.48 34.25 33.31
N PHE A 47 -9.56 34.45 34.59
CA PHE A 47 -10.80 34.78 35.30
C PHE A 47 -10.49 35.67 36.49
N GLU A 48 -11.52 36.30 37.02
CA GLU A 48 -11.40 37.19 38.18
C GLU A 48 -12.36 36.73 39.28
N LEU A 49 -11.84 36.60 40.50
CA LEU A 49 -12.62 36.46 41.71
C LEU A 49 -12.75 37.82 42.37
N SER A 50 -13.98 38.26 42.62
CA SER A 50 -14.32 39.51 43.27
C SER A 50 -15.35 39.25 44.36
N GLU A 51 -15.64 40.28 45.17
CA GLU A 51 -16.70 40.21 46.19
C GLU A 51 -18.09 39.86 45.61
N ASN A 52 -18.29 40.09 44.31
CA ASN A 52 -19.54 39.75 43.60
C ASN A 52 -19.54 38.32 43.04
N SER A 53 -18.45 37.58 43.17
CA SER A 53 -18.38 36.18 42.72
C SER A 53 -19.21 35.32 43.65
N LYS A 54 -20.09 34.49 43.05
CA LYS A 54 -20.90 33.56 43.81
C LYS A 54 -20.06 32.37 44.30
N GLU A 55 -20.43 31.84 45.48
CA GLU A 55 -19.73 30.67 46.06
C GLU A 55 -19.75 29.42 45.18
N ASP A 56 -20.83 29.24 44.42
CA ASP A 56 -20.98 28.13 43.47
C ASP A 56 -20.21 28.33 42.14
N GLY A 57 -19.57 29.50 41.99
CA GLY A 57 -18.82 29.85 40.77
C GLY A 57 -19.68 30.16 39.54
N SER A 58 -21.01 30.10 39.65
CA SER A 58 -21.93 30.17 38.50
C SER A 58 -21.86 31.48 37.70
N ASN A 59 -21.32 32.54 38.25
CA ASN A 59 -21.14 33.83 37.58
C ASN A 59 -19.69 34.18 37.20
N ILE A 60 -18.76 33.27 37.42
CA ILE A 60 -17.36 33.45 37.01
C ILE A 60 -17.27 33.35 35.50
N ILE A 61 -16.60 34.36 34.91
CA ILE A 61 -16.34 34.38 33.46
C ILE A 61 -14.89 34.02 33.22
N PHE A 62 -14.69 32.93 32.48
CA PHE A 62 -13.39 32.49 31.96
C PHE A 62 -13.20 33.09 30.56
N GLU A 63 -12.08 33.73 30.31
CA GLU A 63 -11.74 34.31 29.00
C GLU A 63 -10.44 33.72 28.48
N ASN A 64 -10.50 33.17 27.27
CA ASN A 64 -9.33 32.65 26.57
C ASN A 64 -8.46 33.84 26.11
N THR A 65 -7.19 33.86 26.51
CA THR A 65 -6.30 35.02 26.26
C THR A 65 -5.94 35.19 24.79
N VAL A 66 -6.06 34.15 23.98
CA VAL A 66 -5.69 34.18 22.55
C VAL A 66 -6.92 34.44 21.67
N THR A 67 -8.02 33.72 21.92
CA THR A 67 -9.20 33.76 21.05
C THR A 67 -10.26 34.74 21.52
N GLY A 68 -10.19 35.22 22.76
CA GLY A 68 -11.24 36.02 23.39
C GLY A 68 -12.54 35.26 23.70
N LYS A 69 -12.56 33.93 23.50
CA LYS A 69 -13.72 33.10 23.80
C LYS A 69 -14.03 33.12 25.29
N ARG A 70 -15.31 33.27 25.63
CA ARG A 70 -15.77 33.30 27.02
C ARG A 70 -16.63 32.11 27.37
N GLN A 71 -16.47 31.62 28.60
CA GLN A 71 -17.33 30.59 29.21
C GLN A 71 -17.73 31.08 30.60
N THR A 72 -18.94 30.78 31.03
CA THR A 72 -19.47 31.26 32.32
C THR A 72 -19.83 30.08 33.22
N GLY A 73 -19.47 30.14 34.48
CA GLY A 73 -19.79 29.18 35.51
C GLY A 73 -18.85 27.95 35.52
N ALA A 74 -18.51 27.42 34.36
CA ALA A 74 -17.57 26.31 34.25
C ALA A 74 -16.63 26.55 33.08
N LEU A 75 -15.37 26.12 33.23
CA LEU A 75 -14.41 26.08 32.16
C LEU A 75 -14.36 24.65 31.59
N ILE A 76 -14.94 24.49 30.42
CA ILE A 76 -14.84 23.24 29.65
C ILE A 76 -13.63 23.32 28.72
N TYR A 77 -12.67 22.43 28.94
CA TYR A 77 -11.44 22.37 28.18
C TYR A 77 -11.39 21.06 27.38
N ARG A 78 -11.23 21.16 26.07
CA ARG A 78 -11.18 19.99 25.18
C ARG A 78 -9.82 19.90 24.51
N ASN A 79 -9.18 18.74 24.62
CA ASN A 79 -7.93 18.43 23.97
C ASN A 79 -8.19 17.59 22.72
N PRO A 80 -7.71 18.01 21.55
CA PRO A 80 -7.77 17.20 20.36
C PRO A 80 -6.95 15.92 20.55
N LEU A 81 -7.37 14.84 19.86
CA LEU A 81 -6.58 13.62 19.79
C LEU A 81 -5.32 13.85 18.95
N GLN A 82 -4.20 13.30 19.41
CA GLN A 82 -3.01 13.18 18.61
C GLN A 82 -3.27 12.13 17.51
N LYS A 83 -2.88 12.44 16.28
CA LYS A 83 -3.05 11.58 15.12
C LYS A 83 -1.69 11.21 14.52
N ALA A 84 -1.68 10.42 13.46
CA ALA A 84 -0.48 10.05 12.75
C ALA A 84 -0.56 10.41 11.27
N LYS A 85 0.59 10.72 10.68
CA LYS A 85 0.80 10.80 9.23
C LYS A 85 1.63 9.61 8.80
N LEU A 86 1.11 8.82 7.86
CA LEU A 86 1.84 7.73 7.23
C LEU A 86 2.39 8.22 5.90
N THR A 87 3.69 8.10 5.70
CA THR A 87 4.38 8.37 4.44
C THR A 87 4.90 7.06 3.87
N ILE A 88 4.61 6.79 2.62
CA ILE A 88 5.09 5.62 1.89
C ILE A 88 6.14 6.08 0.89
N THR A 89 7.29 5.40 0.87
CA THR A 89 8.31 5.55 -0.17
C THR A 89 8.27 4.29 -1.04
N LYS A 90 8.07 4.48 -2.34
CA LYS A 90 7.97 3.40 -3.32
C LYS A 90 9.13 3.45 -4.29
N LYS A 91 9.86 2.34 -4.41
CA LYS A 91 10.97 2.16 -5.33
C LYS A 91 10.81 0.87 -6.12
N ASP A 92 11.47 0.77 -7.27
CA ASP A 92 11.58 -0.48 -8.00
C ASP A 92 12.85 -1.26 -7.63
N ASP A 93 13.07 -2.40 -8.27
CA ASP A 93 14.24 -3.26 -8.09
C ASP A 93 15.54 -2.66 -8.67
N GLU A 94 15.47 -1.54 -9.39
CA GLU A 94 16.60 -0.71 -9.82
C GLU A 94 16.81 0.53 -8.94
N ASN A 95 16.07 0.60 -7.81
CA ASN A 95 16.10 1.71 -6.84
C ASN A 95 15.59 3.05 -7.42
N GLN A 96 14.80 3.01 -8.51
CA GLN A 96 14.16 4.19 -9.06
C GLN A 96 12.84 4.48 -8.33
N SER A 97 12.44 5.74 -8.32
CA SER A 97 11.16 6.17 -7.73
C SER A 97 9.98 5.70 -8.59
N VAL A 98 8.94 5.18 -7.94
CA VAL A 98 7.76 4.63 -8.61
C VAL A 98 6.55 5.53 -8.38
N GLU A 99 6.07 6.17 -9.45
CA GLU A 99 4.88 7.03 -9.46
C GLU A 99 3.60 6.23 -9.71
N GLY A 100 2.50 6.62 -9.08
CA GLY A 100 1.15 6.14 -9.39
C GLY A 100 0.75 4.83 -8.71
N ALA A 101 1.57 4.27 -7.83
CA ALA A 101 1.16 3.15 -7.00
C ALA A 101 0.13 3.60 -5.96
N VAL A 102 -0.98 2.86 -5.82
CA VAL A 102 -2.06 3.18 -4.89
C VAL A 102 -2.05 2.19 -3.73
N PHE A 103 -1.93 2.73 -2.53
CA PHE A 103 -2.01 1.97 -1.29
C PHE A 103 -3.32 2.25 -0.57
N THR A 104 -3.96 1.19 -0.10
CA THR A 104 -5.13 1.29 0.77
C THR A 104 -4.71 0.99 2.20
N VAL A 105 -5.05 1.90 3.11
CA VAL A 105 -4.80 1.78 4.55
C VAL A 105 -6.11 1.36 5.22
N LYS A 106 -6.14 0.18 5.85
CA LYS A 106 -7.32 -0.37 6.53
C LYS A 106 -7.04 -0.56 8.01
N ALA A 107 -8.01 -0.28 8.87
CA ALA A 107 -7.88 -0.59 10.28
C ALA A 107 -7.78 -2.11 10.50
N ALA A 108 -6.72 -2.57 11.19
CA ALA A 108 -6.50 -3.98 11.51
C ALA A 108 -7.32 -4.46 12.71
N GLU A 109 -7.77 -3.53 13.54
CA GLU A 109 -8.59 -3.73 14.72
C GLU A 109 -9.57 -2.56 14.89
N ASP A 110 -10.56 -2.68 15.77
CA ASP A 110 -11.38 -1.54 16.17
C ASP A 110 -10.51 -0.55 16.94
N ILE A 111 -10.49 0.70 16.51
CA ILE A 111 -9.68 1.77 17.10
C ILE A 111 -10.57 2.67 17.93
N TYR A 112 -10.27 2.79 19.21
CA TYR A 112 -11.03 3.56 20.18
C TYR A 112 -10.28 4.81 20.63
N ALA A 113 -11.00 5.80 21.11
CA ALA A 113 -10.38 6.91 21.81
C ALA A 113 -9.74 6.44 23.13
N PRO A 114 -8.65 7.07 23.60
CA PRO A 114 -7.96 6.60 24.82
C PRO A 114 -8.83 6.57 26.08
N TRP A 115 -9.82 7.44 26.16
CA TRP A 115 -10.77 7.52 27.30
C TRP A 115 -11.88 6.48 27.22
N ASP A 116 -12.07 5.83 26.07
CA ASP A 116 -13.04 4.73 25.91
C ASP A 116 -12.42 3.37 26.20
N LEU A 117 -11.14 3.34 26.61
CA LEU A 117 -10.42 2.14 26.97
C LEU A 117 -10.22 2.02 28.49
N GLN A 118 -10.35 0.82 29.02
CA GLN A 118 -9.95 0.46 30.37
C GLN A 118 -8.42 0.40 30.50
N GLU A 119 -7.90 0.26 31.71
CA GLU A 119 -6.45 0.10 31.96
C GLU A 119 -5.84 -1.10 31.22
N ASP A 120 -6.61 -2.20 31.07
CA ASP A 120 -6.23 -3.40 30.32
C ASP A 120 -6.42 -3.26 28.80
N LYS A 121 -6.68 -2.05 28.32
CA LYS A 121 -6.93 -1.68 26.90
C LYS A 121 -8.18 -2.28 26.27
N LYS A 122 -9.09 -2.86 27.06
CA LYS A 122 -10.40 -3.26 26.55
C LYS A 122 -11.34 -2.06 26.44
N PRO A 123 -12.22 -2.03 25.44
CA PRO A 123 -13.20 -0.96 25.33
C PRO A 123 -14.19 -0.98 26.49
N LEU A 124 -14.67 0.19 26.88
CA LEU A 124 -15.81 0.31 27.78
C LEU A 124 -17.07 -0.27 27.13
N LYS A 125 -18.04 -0.73 27.95
CA LYS A 125 -19.21 -1.49 27.46
C LYS A 125 -20.03 -0.80 26.39
N GLU A 126 -20.08 0.53 26.39
CA GLU A 126 -20.84 1.35 25.45
C GLU A 126 -19.95 2.16 24.51
N ALA A 127 -18.65 1.85 24.49
CA ALA A 127 -17.73 2.59 23.63
C ALA A 127 -17.93 2.21 22.15
N GLU A 128 -18.01 3.23 21.31
CA GLU A 128 -18.02 3.06 19.87
C GLU A 128 -16.62 3.33 19.30
N PRO A 129 -16.12 2.53 18.35
CA PRO A 129 -14.82 2.75 17.76
C PRO A 129 -14.81 4.03 16.91
N LEU A 130 -13.73 4.80 16.98
CA LEU A 130 -13.44 5.90 16.05
C LEU A 130 -13.34 5.42 14.62
N ILE A 131 -12.83 4.19 14.44
CA ILE A 131 -12.78 3.48 13.17
C ILE A 131 -12.92 1.98 13.43
N SER A 132 -13.82 1.32 12.70
CA SER A 132 -14.05 -0.12 12.86
C SER A 132 -13.02 -0.94 12.09
N LYS A 133 -12.71 -2.13 12.59
CA LYS A 133 -11.86 -3.11 11.93
C LYS A 133 -12.27 -3.34 10.48
N GLY A 134 -11.29 -3.35 9.56
CA GLY A 134 -11.49 -3.57 8.13
C GLY A 134 -11.94 -2.33 7.36
N SER A 135 -12.32 -1.24 8.04
CA SER A 135 -12.68 0.02 7.37
C SER A 135 -11.44 0.65 6.71
N VAL A 136 -11.64 1.22 5.53
CA VAL A 136 -10.63 2.01 4.85
C VAL A 136 -10.46 3.34 5.56
N ALA A 137 -9.26 3.56 6.10
CA ALA A 137 -8.91 4.79 6.79
C ALA A 137 -8.39 5.86 5.82
N ASP A 138 -7.60 5.42 4.81
CA ASP A 138 -7.02 6.33 3.81
C ASP A 138 -6.61 5.58 2.54
N ARG A 139 -6.36 6.34 1.46
CA ARG A 139 -5.75 5.88 0.22
C ARG A 139 -4.60 6.78 -0.15
N ILE A 140 -3.40 6.22 -0.22
CA ILE A 140 -2.16 6.94 -0.47
C ILE A 140 -1.69 6.62 -1.88
N VAL A 141 -1.42 7.66 -2.68
CA VAL A 141 -0.90 7.53 -4.05
C VAL A 141 0.51 8.09 -4.09
N THR A 142 1.44 7.35 -4.70
CA THR A 142 2.83 7.81 -4.85
C THR A 142 2.97 8.80 -6.00
N GLY A 143 3.67 9.90 -5.75
CA GLY A 143 4.02 10.91 -6.74
C GLY A 143 5.31 10.57 -7.50
N LYS A 144 5.78 11.52 -8.32
CA LYS A 144 6.99 11.40 -9.17
C LYS A 144 8.27 11.10 -8.40
N ASP A 145 8.33 11.51 -7.14
CA ASP A 145 9.45 11.23 -6.25
C ASP A 145 9.33 9.86 -5.55
N GLY A 146 8.33 9.07 -5.91
CA GLY A 146 8.03 7.78 -5.32
C GLY A 146 7.41 7.89 -3.92
N LYS A 147 7.04 9.09 -3.46
CA LYS A 147 6.48 9.29 -2.12
C LYS A 147 4.98 9.58 -2.19
N GLY A 148 4.27 9.02 -1.22
CA GLY A 148 2.87 9.34 -0.94
C GLY A 148 2.69 9.51 0.56
N ALA A 149 1.75 10.35 0.98
CA ALA A 149 1.45 10.58 2.38
C ALA A 149 -0.06 10.56 2.63
N SER A 150 -0.44 10.31 3.88
CA SER A 150 -1.82 10.43 4.33
C SER A 150 -2.42 11.76 3.90
N THR A 151 -3.67 11.73 3.47
CA THR A 151 -4.42 12.90 3.00
C THR A 151 -4.48 13.96 4.10
N GLU A 152 -4.19 15.20 3.75
CA GLU A 152 -4.26 16.32 4.70
C GLU A 152 -5.70 16.50 5.20
N GLY A 153 -5.86 16.61 6.51
CA GLY A 153 -7.15 16.68 7.18
C GLY A 153 -7.79 15.32 7.48
N SER A 154 -7.25 14.24 6.92
CA SER A 154 -7.69 12.85 7.15
C SER A 154 -6.59 12.02 7.82
N GLU A 155 -5.84 12.64 8.73
CA GLU A 155 -4.78 11.97 9.46
C GLU A 155 -5.34 10.76 10.23
N LEU A 156 -4.51 9.72 10.32
CA LEU A 156 -4.89 8.44 10.89
C LEU A 156 -5.00 8.52 12.41
N TYR A 157 -6.03 7.93 12.99
CA TYR A 157 -6.06 7.67 14.42
C TYR A 157 -4.93 6.73 14.82
N ILE A 158 -4.49 6.82 16.07
CA ILE A 158 -3.46 5.95 16.62
C ILE A 158 -4.03 4.55 16.82
N GLY A 159 -3.35 3.52 16.29
CA GLY A 159 -3.81 2.11 16.33
C GLY A 159 -3.12 1.25 15.28
N LYS A 160 -3.63 0.06 15.03
CA LYS A 160 -3.05 -0.89 14.08
C LYS A 160 -3.75 -0.85 12.73
N TYR A 161 -2.95 -0.89 11.69
CA TYR A 161 -3.40 -0.84 10.31
C TYR A 161 -2.74 -1.90 9.46
N VAL A 162 -3.44 -2.28 8.40
CA VAL A 162 -2.91 -3.05 7.29
C VAL A 162 -2.83 -2.11 6.08
N VAL A 163 -1.66 -2.06 5.48
CA VAL A 163 -1.39 -1.29 4.26
C VAL A 163 -1.10 -2.25 3.13
N GLU A 164 -1.87 -2.17 2.06
CA GLU A 164 -1.72 -3.02 0.87
C GLU A 164 -1.69 -2.17 -0.39
N GLU A 165 -0.86 -2.55 -1.35
CA GLU A 165 -0.91 -1.96 -2.68
C GLU A 165 -2.14 -2.51 -3.42
N THR A 166 -3.11 -1.66 -3.73
CA THR A 166 -4.34 -2.06 -4.42
C THR A 166 -4.28 -1.85 -5.93
N THR A 167 -3.47 -0.88 -6.37
CA THR A 167 -3.22 -0.64 -7.79
C THR A 167 -1.72 -0.47 -8.00
N GLY A 168 -1.16 -1.30 -8.89
CA GLY A 168 0.24 -1.19 -9.30
C GLY A 168 0.50 0.05 -10.14
N ALA A 169 1.74 0.53 -10.11
CA ALA A 169 2.19 1.58 -11.00
C ALA A 169 2.29 1.08 -12.45
N LEU A 170 2.24 2.01 -13.42
CA LEU A 170 2.45 1.71 -14.82
C LEU A 170 3.84 1.05 -15.00
N ASP A 171 3.91 0.05 -15.89
CA ASP A 171 5.14 -0.69 -16.22
C ASP A 171 5.79 -1.45 -15.06
N HIS A 172 5.08 -1.60 -13.93
CA HIS A 172 5.56 -2.36 -12.78
C HIS A 172 4.62 -3.51 -12.43
N ILE A 173 5.21 -4.59 -11.94
CA ILE A 173 4.44 -5.68 -11.34
C ILE A 173 3.94 -5.20 -9.99
N LYS A 174 2.61 -5.22 -9.80
CA LYS A 174 2.01 -4.84 -8.51
C LYS A 174 2.60 -5.70 -7.38
N GLY A 175 3.02 -5.04 -6.30
CA GLY A 175 3.45 -5.75 -5.10
C GLY A 175 2.29 -6.51 -4.44
N ASP A 176 2.60 -7.67 -3.91
CA ASP A 176 1.70 -8.50 -3.09
C ASP A 176 1.93 -8.31 -1.58
N GLY A 177 2.83 -7.38 -1.23
CA GLY A 177 3.18 -7.07 0.15
C GLY A 177 2.00 -6.53 0.94
N ILE A 178 1.76 -7.16 2.08
CA ILE A 178 0.84 -6.67 3.11
C ILE A 178 1.71 -6.21 4.27
N TYR A 179 1.57 -4.93 4.62
CA TYR A 179 2.36 -4.31 5.67
C TYR A 179 1.49 -4.07 6.89
N GLU A 180 1.88 -4.64 8.03
CA GLU A 180 1.26 -4.33 9.31
C GLU A 180 1.97 -3.12 9.92
N VAL A 181 1.21 -2.07 10.24
CA VAL A 181 1.73 -0.82 10.79
C VAL A 181 1.03 -0.55 12.12
N GLU A 182 1.79 -0.43 13.19
CA GLU A 182 1.29 0.00 14.49
C GLU A 182 1.68 1.46 14.71
N LEU A 183 0.69 2.34 14.67
CA LEU A 183 0.84 3.75 14.99
C LEU A 183 0.68 3.94 16.49
N THR A 184 1.62 4.62 17.12
CA THR A 184 1.64 4.85 18.58
C THR A 184 1.68 6.35 18.90
N TYR A 185 1.21 6.73 20.08
CA TYR A 185 1.27 8.12 20.53
C TYR A 185 2.71 8.58 20.71
N GLY A 186 2.99 9.79 20.24
CA GLY A 186 4.27 10.44 20.48
C GLY A 186 4.45 10.85 21.94
N ILE A 187 5.70 11.00 22.35
CA ILE A 187 6.06 11.47 23.70
C ILE A 187 5.72 12.96 23.85
N GLU A 188 5.89 13.73 22.78
CA GLU A 188 5.65 15.18 22.77
C GLU A 188 4.18 15.48 22.52
N GLN A 189 3.48 15.95 23.55
CA GLN A 189 2.05 16.28 23.46
C GLN A 189 1.74 17.58 22.72
N ASN A 190 2.72 18.42 22.45
CA ASN A 190 2.56 19.65 21.65
C ASN A 190 2.63 19.39 20.14
N ASN A 191 3.03 18.19 19.71
CA ASN A 191 3.04 17.82 18.32
C ASN A 191 1.69 17.17 17.93
N PRO A 192 0.91 17.78 17.00
CA PRO A 192 -0.38 17.24 16.58
C PRO A 192 -0.29 15.91 15.83
N PHE A 193 0.88 15.61 15.23
CA PHE A 193 1.05 14.43 14.42
C PHE A 193 2.33 13.67 14.76
N VAL A 194 2.24 12.35 14.73
CA VAL A 194 3.40 11.46 14.70
C VAL A 194 3.61 11.02 13.26
N ILE A 195 4.84 11.08 12.75
CA ILE A 195 5.17 10.72 11.37
C ILE A 195 5.72 9.30 11.37
N TYR A 196 5.10 8.44 10.52
CA TYR A 196 5.55 7.10 10.24
C TYR A 196 5.99 6.99 8.79
N MET A 197 7.04 6.23 8.53
CA MET A 197 7.54 5.95 7.19
C MET A 197 7.46 4.46 6.91
N LEU A 198 6.97 4.12 5.72
CA LEU A 198 6.90 2.76 5.18
C LEU A 198 7.63 2.73 3.85
N ASP A 199 8.59 1.83 3.70
CA ASP A 199 9.25 1.57 2.43
C ASP A 199 8.61 0.36 1.75
N ALA A 200 8.25 0.51 0.48
CA ALA A 200 7.66 -0.52 -0.34
C ALA A 200 8.39 -0.64 -1.68
N SER A 201 8.41 -1.83 -2.27
CA SER A 201 9.10 -2.06 -3.54
C SER A 201 8.20 -2.74 -4.56
N ASN A 202 8.45 -2.47 -5.85
CA ASN A 202 7.89 -3.18 -6.99
C ASN A 202 9.01 -3.69 -7.89
N VAL A 203 8.65 -4.57 -8.81
CA VAL A 203 9.56 -5.06 -9.84
C VAL A 203 9.15 -4.44 -11.18
N LEU A 204 10.10 -3.85 -11.90
CA LEU A 204 9.87 -3.33 -13.24
C LEU A 204 9.46 -4.47 -14.18
N MET A 205 8.45 -4.25 -15.01
CA MET A 205 8.07 -5.22 -16.04
C MET A 205 9.14 -5.26 -17.13
N ARG A 206 9.70 -6.44 -17.37
CA ARG A 206 10.71 -6.69 -18.41
C ARG A 206 10.21 -7.78 -19.34
N PRO A 207 9.34 -7.45 -20.31
CA PRO A 207 8.93 -8.41 -21.33
C PRO A 207 10.13 -8.76 -22.21
N ALA A 208 10.43 -10.04 -22.33
CA ALA A 208 11.51 -10.53 -23.17
C ALA A 208 11.23 -11.96 -23.62
N PHE A 209 11.69 -12.30 -24.82
CA PHE A 209 11.60 -13.67 -25.32
C PHE A 209 12.78 -14.00 -26.23
N SER A 210 12.99 -15.30 -26.40
CA SER A 210 13.92 -15.83 -27.39
C SER A 210 13.18 -16.77 -28.34
N VAL A 211 13.61 -16.82 -29.59
CA VAL A 211 13.07 -17.70 -30.60
C VAL A 211 14.19 -18.54 -31.17
N ALA A 212 13.97 -19.86 -31.29
CA ALA A 212 14.88 -20.80 -31.95
C ALA A 212 14.10 -21.65 -32.95
N LYS A 213 14.54 -21.70 -34.21
CA LYS A 213 14.09 -22.64 -35.22
C LYS A 213 15.06 -23.81 -35.24
N ILE A 214 14.58 -25.01 -34.98
CA ILE A 214 15.38 -26.19 -34.72
C ILE A 214 14.96 -27.26 -35.71
N ALA A 215 15.88 -27.66 -36.61
CA ALA A 215 15.65 -28.81 -37.49
C ALA A 215 15.71 -30.12 -36.70
N ASP A 216 14.92 -31.11 -37.09
CA ASP A 216 14.92 -32.42 -36.44
C ASP A 216 16.26 -33.17 -36.58
N LYS A 217 16.99 -32.89 -37.66
CA LYS A 217 18.35 -33.37 -37.90
C LYS A 217 19.28 -32.20 -38.10
N THR A 218 20.44 -32.21 -37.48
CA THR A 218 21.51 -31.25 -37.72
C THR A 218 22.86 -31.85 -37.29
N THR A 219 23.93 -31.10 -37.47
CA THR A 219 25.24 -31.43 -36.94
C THR A 219 25.57 -30.52 -35.77
N ASN A 220 26.20 -31.06 -34.73
CA ASN A 220 26.74 -30.23 -33.63
C ASN A 220 28.03 -29.50 -34.07
N GLU A 221 28.62 -28.69 -33.18
CA GLU A 221 29.85 -27.94 -33.44
C GLU A 221 31.04 -28.85 -33.84
N GLU A 222 31.02 -30.12 -33.45
CA GLU A 222 32.04 -31.14 -33.82
C GLU A 222 31.74 -31.84 -35.15
N GLY A 223 30.68 -31.44 -35.87
CA GLY A 223 30.29 -32.04 -37.12
C GLY A 223 29.60 -33.42 -37.01
N LYS A 224 29.23 -33.82 -35.79
CA LYS A 224 28.49 -35.08 -35.56
C LYS A 224 27.00 -34.91 -35.76
N ALA A 225 26.36 -35.91 -36.35
CA ALA A 225 24.91 -35.92 -36.50
C ALA A 225 24.20 -35.97 -35.16
N VAL A 226 23.24 -35.06 -34.95
CA VAL A 226 22.41 -35.00 -33.77
C VAL A 226 20.93 -34.98 -34.19
N LEU A 227 20.09 -35.59 -33.36
CA LEU A 227 18.64 -35.54 -33.48
C LEU A 227 18.05 -34.81 -32.29
N PHE A 228 17.12 -33.93 -32.57
CA PHE A 228 16.39 -33.26 -31.51
C PHE A 228 15.40 -34.20 -30.82
N ASP A 229 15.56 -34.39 -29.50
CA ASP A 229 14.63 -35.16 -28.68
C ASP A 229 13.61 -34.20 -28.05
N GLU A 230 12.36 -34.29 -28.48
CA GLU A 230 11.26 -33.47 -27.99
C GLU A 230 10.94 -33.68 -26.50
N LYS A 231 11.20 -34.88 -25.95
CA LYS A 231 10.90 -35.19 -24.55
C LYS A 231 11.87 -34.48 -23.59
N THR A 232 13.15 -34.47 -23.97
CA THR A 232 14.21 -33.84 -23.14
C THR A 232 14.52 -32.42 -23.56
N GLY A 233 14.07 -32.00 -24.77
CA GLY A 233 14.39 -30.70 -25.35
C GLY A 233 15.87 -30.53 -25.72
N ARG A 234 16.60 -31.62 -25.92
CA ARG A 234 18.04 -31.60 -26.20
C ARG A 234 18.35 -32.35 -27.48
N TYR A 235 19.48 -32.01 -28.12
CA TYR A 235 20.02 -32.80 -29.18
C TYR A 235 20.74 -34.05 -28.64
N ILE A 236 20.47 -35.20 -29.24
CA ILE A 236 21.06 -36.48 -28.88
C ILE A 236 21.94 -36.90 -30.06
N GLU A 237 23.17 -37.33 -29.80
CA GLU A 237 24.05 -37.86 -30.82
C GLU A 237 23.43 -39.15 -31.46
N LYS A 238 23.46 -39.22 -32.80
CA LYS A 238 23.12 -40.42 -33.55
C LYS A 238 24.31 -40.90 -34.36
N LYS A 239 24.38 -42.21 -34.54
CA LYS A 239 25.47 -42.90 -35.28
C LYS A 239 25.48 -42.61 -36.77
N GLN A 240 24.42 -42.02 -37.36
CA GLN A 240 24.36 -41.66 -38.79
C GLN A 240 24.16 -40.16 -38.95
N ALA A 241 24.93 -39.55 -39.82
CA ALA A 241 24.92 -38.13 -40.10
C ALA A 241 23.54 -37.62 -40.50
N GLY A 242 23.08 -36.55 -39.86
CA GLY A 242 21.83 -35.86 -40.14
C GLY A 242 21.97 -34.84 -41.26
N ILE A 243 22.47 -35.29 -42.44
CA ILE A 243 22.48 -34.48 -43.65
C ILE A 243 21.18 -34.78 -44.40
N TYR A 244 20.40 -33.74 -44.73
CA TYR A 244 19.25 -33.87 -45.59
C TYR A 244 19.70 -34.10 -47.03
N LYS A 245 19.02 -35.00 -47.72
CA LYS A 245 19.19 -35.20 -49.16
C LYS A 245 18.18 -34.33 -49.92
N ALA A 246 18.53 -33.90 -51.12
CA ALA A 246 17.62 -33.15 -51.96
C ALA A 246 16.27 -33.91 -52.11
N GLY A 247 15.15 -33.25 -51.84
CA GLY A 247 13.80 -33.84 -51.84
C GLY A 247 13.39 -34.54 -50.54
N GLU A 248 14.25 -34.53 -49.50
CA GLU A 248 13.91 -35.03 -48.16
C GLU A 248 13.09 -33.99 -47.39
N MET A 249 12.17 -34.47 -46.57
CA MET A 249 11.37 -33.62 -45.69
C MET A 249 12.21 -33.22 -44.47
N VAL A 250 12.13 -31.96 -44.11
CA VAL A 250 12.77 -31.39 -42.91
C VAL A 250 11.68 -30.97 -41.93
N ASP A 251 11.68 -31.61 -40.77
CA ASP A 251 10.81 -31.19 -39.67
C ASP A 251 11.49 -30.12 -38.85
N TYR A 252 10.82 -28.97 -38.65
CA TYR A 252 11.28 -27.89 -37.79
C TYR A 252 10.45 -27.78 -36.53
N THR A 253 11.11 -27.51 -35.44
CA THR A 253 10.45 -27.08 -34.21
C THR A 253 10.79 -25.64 -33.98
N ILE A 254 9.78 -24.77 -33.92
CA ILE A 254 9.97 -23.39 -33.48
C ILE A 254 9.72 -23.36 -31.98
N ARG A 255 10.72 -22.90 -31.24
CA ARG A 255 10.64 -22.74 -29.79
C ARG A 255 10.63 -21.26 -29.46
N VAL A 256 9.56 -20.81 -28.82
CA VAL A 256 9.49 -19.48 -28.20
C VAL A 256 9.61 -19.67 -26.71
N THR A 257 10.60 -19.03 -26.09
CA THR A 257 10.82 -19.07 -24.65
C THR A 257 10.64 -17.67 -24.10
N ASN A 258 9.74 -17.53 -23.12
CA ASN A 258 9.64 -16.28 -22.37
C ASN A 258 10.86 -16.18 -21.45
N THR A 259 11.72 -15.20 -21.70
CA THR A 259 12.93 -14.90 -20.92
C THR A 259 12.73 -13.68 -20.01
N GLY A 260 11.56 -13.04 -20.08
CA GLY A 260 11.18 -11.91 -19.24
C GLY A 260 10.51 -12.34 -17.93
N ASN A 261 10.03 -11.34 -17.19
CA ASN A 261 9.39 -11.51 -15.89
C ASN A 261 7.86 -11.30 -15.91
N VAL A 262 7.28 -11.11 -17.11
CA VAL A 262 5.83 -10.95 -17.30
C VAL A 262 5.32 -11.92 -18.37
N PRO A 263 4.05 -12.33 -18.32
CA PRO A 263 3.43 -13.11 -19.38
C PRO A 263 3.43 -12.35 -20.72
N LEU A 264 3.62 -13.07 -21.82
CA LEU A 264 3.56 -12.53 -23.17
C LEU A 264 2.20 -12.87 -23.80
N TYR A 265 1.59 -11.89 -24.44
CA TYR A 265 0.28 -12.00 -25.09
C TYR A 265 0.40 -11.73 -26.59
N GLN A 266 -0.55 -12.21 -27.37
CA GLN A 266 -0.66 -11.94 -28.82
C GLN A 266 0.63 -12.24 -29.60
N ILE A 267 1.28 -13.37 -29.30
CA ILE A 267 2.50 -13.79 -29.98
C ILE A 267 2.11 -14.20 -31.40
N ARG A 268 2.74 -13.57 -32.37
CA ARG A 268 2.61 -13.91 -33.79
C ARG A 268 3.92 -14.50 -34.29
N LEU A 269 3.84 -15.68 -34.89
CA LEU A 269 4.98 -16.34 -35.55
C LEU A 269 4.85 -16.17 -37.05
N THR A 270 5.92 -15.67 -37.70
CA THR A 270 6.02 -15.62 -39.17
C THR A 270 7.33 -16.26 -39.57
N ASP A 271 7.30 -17.05 -40.65
CA ASP A 271 8.49 -17.64 -41.24
C ASP A 271 8.69 -17.12 -42.69
N ASP A 272 9.90 -16.66 -43.00
CA ASP A 272 10.22 -16.12 -44.35
C ASP A 272 10.15 -17.15 -45.45
N MET A 273 10.20 -18.46 -45.14
CA MET A 273 9.99 -19.53 -46.08
C MET A 273 8.55 -19.59 -46.58
N ASP A 274 7.61 -18.98 -45.89
CA ASP A 274 6.18 -18.91 -46.27
C ASP A 274 5.89 -17.87 -47.38
N ARG A 275 6.90 -17.29 -48.03
CA ARG A 275 6.73 -16.33 -49.14
C ARG A 275 5.88 -16.85 -50.30
N LYS A 276 5.57 -18.15 -50.37
CA LYS A 276 4.75 -18.76 -51.40
C LYS A 276 3.37 -19.20 -50.95
N GLY A 277 2.96 -18.92 -49.70
CA GLY A 277 1.68 -19.35 -49.14
C GLY A 277 1.57 -20.88 -49.01
N GLU A 278 2.71 -21.55 -48.87
CA GLU A 278 2.76 -23.05 -48.78
C GLU A 278 2.63 -23.56 -47.34
N PHE A 279 2.72 -22.69 -46.33
CA PHE A 279 2.21 -23.03 -45.00
C PHE A 279 0.70 -23.09 -45.08
N SER A 280 0.15 -24.27 -44.95
CA SER A 280 -1.28 -24.44 -45.09
C SER A 280 -2.00 -23.52 -44.07
N GLU A 281 -3.11 -22.90 -44.51
CA GLU A 281 -4.03 -22.16 -43.64
C GLU A 281 -4.38 -22.95 -42.35
N GLN A 282 -4.29 -24.27 -42.39
CA GLN A 282 -4.52 -25.17 -41.25
C GLN A 282 -3.45 -25.02 -40.15
N THR A 283 -2.22 -24.67 -40.46
CA THR A 283 -1.18 -24.45 -39.46
C THR A 283 -1.36 -23.07 -38.83
N LEU A 284 -1.59 -22.07 -39.66
CA LEU A 284 -1.94 -20.74 -39.19
C LEU A 284 -3.28 -20.74 -38.44
N SER A 285 -4.29 -21.51 -38.88
CA SER A 285 -5.58 -21.59 -38.19
C SER A 285 -5.49 -22.30 -36.85
N LYS A 286 -4.58 -23.26 -36.68
CA LYS A 286 -4.30 -23.89 -35.40
C LYS A 286 -3.64 -22.90 -34.40
N TYR A 287 -3.01 -21.86 -34.93
CA TYR A 287 -2.40 -20.76 -34.18
C TYR A 287 -3.22 -19.46 -34.23
N ALA A 288 -4.14 -19.33 -35.19
CA ALA A 288 -5.08 -18.19 -35.22
C ALA A 288 -6.03 -18.18 -34.03
N ASP A 289 -6.35 -19.35 -33.47
CA ASP A 289 -7.00 -19.46 -32.16
C ASP A 289 -6.11 -18.89 -31.02
N MET A 290 -4.80 -18.76 -31.23
CA MET A 290 -3.86 -18.11 -30.33
C MET A 290 -3.81 -16.58 -30.51
N GLU A 291 -4.25 -16.04 -31.64
CA GLU A 291 -4.43 -14.58 -31.85
C GLU A 291 -5.71 -14.07 -31.18
N THR A 292 -6.73 -14.91 -31.00
CA THR A 292 -8.02 -14.52 -30.41
C THR A 292 -8.18 -14.90 -28.94
N ALA A 293 -7.54 -15.98 -28.51
CA ALA A 293 -7.42 -16.28 -27.09
C ALA A 293 -6.19 -15.58 -26.53
N ALA A 294 -6.33 -14.85 -25.40
CA ALA A 294 -5.19 -14.30 -24.67
C ALA A 294 -4.23 -15.44 -24.30
N PHE A 295 -3.31 -15.76 -25.23
CA PHE A 295 -2.37 -16.83 -25.02
C PHE A 295 -1.26 -16.33 -24.12
N VAL A 296 -1.20 -16.90 -22.94
CA VAL A 296 -0.18 -16.60 -21.95
C VAL A 296 0.96 -17.60 -22.09
N VAL A 297 2.15 -17.13 -22.49
CA VAL A 297 3.37 -17.90 -22.31
C VAL A 297 3.88 -17.60 -20.90
N PRO A 298 3.71 -18.51 -19.94
CA PRO A 298 4.22 -18.29 -18.58
C PRO A 298 5.74 -18.17 -18.59
N ASN A 299 6.34 -17.60 -17.54
CA ASN A 299 7.79 -17.34 -17.44
C ASN A 299 8.68 -18.59 -17.67
N SER A 300 8.13 -19.79 -17.58
CA SER A 300 8.81 -21.06 -17.90
C SER A 300 8.23 -21.77 -19.12
N GLY A 301 7.35 -21.10 -19.88
CA GLY A 301 6.60 -21.71 -20.99
C GLY A 301 7.42 -21.82 -22.26
N ILE A 302 7.30 -22.96 -22.93
CA ILE A 302 7.85 -23.24 -24.25
C ILE A 302 6.68 -23.50 -25.19
N LEU A 303 6.55 -22.67 -26.22
CA LEU A 303 5.67 -22.92 -27.32
C LEU A 303 6.42 -23.79 -28.35
N LYS A 304 5.87 -24.93 -28.68
CA LYS A 304 6.42 -25.81 -29.71
C LYS A 304 5.45 -25.91 -30.88
N THR A 305 5.97 -25.79 -32.06
CA THR A 305 5.28 -26.17 -33.31
C THR A 305 6.12 -27.14 -34.07
N ARG A 306 5.47 -28.10 -34.73
CA ARG A 306 6.12 -29.13 -35.55
C ARG A 306 5.46 -29.12 -36.92
N GLU A 307 6.26 -28.88 -37.92
CA GLU A 307 5.85 -28.94 -39.31
C GLU A 307 6.94 -29.54 -40.18
N GLY A 308 6.52 -30.19 -41.24
CA GLY A 308 7.44 -30.76 -42.21
C GLY A 308 7.50 -29.90 -43.48
N ASP A 309 8.67 -29.33 -43.75
CA ASP A 309 8.97 -28.63 -44.99
C ASP A 309 9.76 -29.51 -45.95
N LYS A 310 9.49 -29.37 -47.24
CA LYS A 310 10.31 -30.00 -48.29
C LYS A 310 11.52 -29.11 -48.58
N VAL A 311 12.70 -29.69 -48.53
CA VAL A 311 13.98 -29.05 -48.93
C VAL A 311 14.21 -29.25 -50.42
#